data_87a74ec31fc128d020e557ffb13179ef
#
_entry.id   87a74ec31fc128d020e557ffb13179ef
#
_cell.length_a   1.000
_cell.length_b   1.000
_cell.length_c   1.000
_cell.angle_alpha   90.00
_cell.angle_beta   90.00
_cell.angle_gamma   90.00
#
_symmetry.space_group_name_H-M   'P 1'
#
loop_
_entity.id
_entity.type
_entity.pdbx_description
1 polymer ?
#
loop_
_entity_poly.entity_id
_entity_poly.type
_entity_poly.pdbx_seq_one_letter_code
_entity_poly.pdbx_strand_id
1 'polypeptide(L)'
;MEKVIAVVVTYNRLSLLRECIEALRTQTRKPDAILVVNNGSTDNTLQWLQQQSDIITVNQENCGGAGGFNTAIEKGFRLGYEWIWCMDDDGQPKEDALENLLAVSGNDLKLFNCAVINKDDKKSFVWNTGGHKSLNDVPGNLIEGIGHPFNGTFINRRIVERVGTPKAKFFLWGDETEYYYRIVKQNRIPVCTVANSIHYHPAATFSFKQDWDYKSAWKMYYYIRNRFFIHRAKFNLKIVALLNYFCFLAAVAGVVLFFQKTNKLKKLNFILWPAMDAFVSNFTATPAVILERLKVKSERSFNTNIVNSFKTFWSLLFAQSALAKKIQAQ
;
A
#
# COMPACT_ATOMS: atom_id res chain seq x y z
N MET A 1 -18.13 -1.85 25.77
CA MET A 1 -16.77 -2.12 25.23
C MET A 1 -16.79 -1.80 23.73
N GLU A 2 -15.78 -1.14 23.23
CA GLU A 2 -15.62 -0.86 21.80
C GLU A 2 -15.43 -2.16 21.02
N LYS A 3 -16.19 -2.34 19.95
CA LYS A 3 -16.11 -3.55 19.12
C LYS A 3 -15.01 -3.45 18.08
N VAL A 4 -14.15 -4.46 18.03
CA VAL A 4 -12.99 -4.55 17.13
C VAL A 4 -13.16 -5.68 16.14
N ILE A 5 -12.97 -5.41 14.85
CA ILE A 5 -12.79 -6.43 13.83
C ILE A 5 -11.33 -6.43 13.35
N ALA A 6 -10.67 -7.59 13.43
CA ALA A 6 -9.38 -7.79 12.76
C ALA A 6 -9.64 -8.15 11.29
N VAL A 7 -8.96 -7.49 10.37
CA VAL A 7 -9.08 -7.74 8.94
C VAL A 7 -7.74 -8.14 8.35
N VAL A 8 -7.72 -9.27 7.63
CA VAL A 8 -6.52 -9.84 7.01
C VAL A 8 -6.75 -9.98 5.50
N VAL A 9 -5.76 -9.57 4.70
CA VAL A 9 -5.77 -9.76 3.25
C VAL A 9 -4.77 -10.84 2.87
N THR A 10 -5.19 -11.83 2.07
CA THR A 10 -4.33 -12.95 1.67
C THR A 10 -4.42 -13.27 0.18
N TYR A 11 -3.30 -13.73 -0.39
CA TYR A 11 -3.21 -14.24 -1.76
C TYR A 11 -2.15 -15.30 -1.91
N ASN A 12 -2.54 -16.60 -2.08
CA ASN A 12 -1.62 -17.73 -2.30
C ASN A 12 -0.55 -17.90 -1.19
N ARG A 13 -0.95 -17.74 0.09
CA ARG A 13 -0.02 -17.79 1.24
C ARG A 13 -0.65 -18.51 2.44
N LEU A 14 -1.29 -19.67 2.22
CA LEU A 14 -2.03 -20.38 3.27
C LEU A 14 -1.24 -20.60 4.56
N SER A 15 0.06 -20.95 4.50
CA SER A 15 0.85 -21.20 5.71
C SER A 15 1.01 -19.93 6.56
N LEU A 16 1.31 -18.79 5.93
CA LEU A 16 1.44 -17.50 6.61
C LEU A 16 0.10 -17.04 7.18
N LEU A 17 -0.98 -17.18 6.40
CA LEU A 17 -2.33 -16.88 6.88
C LEU A 17 -2.67 -17.66 8.15
N ARG A 18 -2.35 -18.95 8.23
CA ARG A 18 -2.59 -19.77 9.43
C ARG A 18 -1.84 -19.22 10.64
N GLU A 19 -0.58 -18.83 10.49
CA GLU A 19 0.21 -18.23 11.56
C GLU A 19 -0.39 -16.89 12.03
N CYS A 20 -0.80 -16.04 11.09
CA CYS A 20 -1.47 -14.76 11.38
C CYS A 20 -2.79 -14.97 12.14
N ILE A 21 -3.64 -15.89 11.69
CA ILE A 21 -4.93 -16.18 12.33
C ILE A 21 -4.73 -16.74 13.74
N GLU A 22 -3.75 -17.62 13.95
CA GLU A 22 -3.44 -18.14 15.28
C GLU A 22 -2.97 -17.02 16.21
N ALA A 23 -2.13 -16.09 15.73
CA ALA A 23 -1.72 -14.92 16.52
C ALA A 23 -2.92 -14.01 16.89
N LEU A 24 -3.98 -13.95 16.06
CA LEU A 24 -5.21 -13.24 16.38
C LEU A 24 -6.07 -13.98 17.41
N ARG A 25 -6.11 -15.30 17.35
CA ARG A 25 -6.88 -16.15 18.29
C ARG A 25 -6.29 -16.18 19.69
N THR A 26 -4.96 -16.00 19.78
CA THR A 26 -4.22 -16.03 21.05
C THR A 26 -4.07 -14.68 21.71
N GLN A 27 -4.69 -13.61 21.16
CA GLN A 27 -4.67 -12.28 21.80
C GLN A 27 -5.27 -12.32 23.21
N THR A 28 -4.64 -11.61 24.17
CA THR A 28 -5.17 -11.42 25.56
C THR A 28 -6.53 -10.73 25.51
N ARG A 29 -6.67 -9.66 24.71
CA ARG A 29 -7.96 -9.09 24.29
C ARG A 29 -8.23 -9.57 22.85
N LYS A 30 -9.08 -10.58 22.69
CA LYS A 30 -9.46 -11.09 21.37
C LYS A 30 -10.23 -10.04 20.56
N PRO A 31 -10.03 -9.93 19.23
CA PRO A 31 -10.95 -9.18 18.39
C PRO A 31 -12.35 -9.78 18.47
N ASP A 32 -13.38 -8.94 18.34
CA ASP A 32 -14.78 -9.40 18.39
C ASP A 32 -15.19 -10.16 17.12
N ALA A 33 -14.43 -9.98 16.04
CA ALA A 33 -14.52 -10.77 14.82
C ALA A 33 -13.18 -10.79 14.08
N ILE A 34 -12.97 -11.82 13.28
CA ILE A 34 -11.86 -11.92 12.30
C ILE A 34 -12.50 -12.01 10.93
N LEU A 35 -12.06 -11.11 10.01
CA LEU A 35 -12.46 -11.12 8.62
C LEU A 35 -11.24 -11.37 7.75
N VAL A 36 -11.33 -12.33 6.84
CA VAL A 36 -10.28 -12.62 5.86
C VAL A 36 -10.79 -12.33 4.46
N VAL A 37 -10.08 -11.47 3.73
CA VAL A 37 -10.29 -11.28 2.30
C VAL A 37 -9.35 -12.22 1.54
N ASN A 38 -9.91 -13.30 1.00
CA ASN A 38 -9.23 -14.17 0.03
C ASN A 38 -9.25 -13.48 -1.33
N ASN A 39 -8.12 -12.93 -1.72
CA ASN A 39 -7.99 -12.07 -2.90
C ASN A 39 -7.69 -12.88 -4.18
N GLY A 40 -8.49 -13.95 -4.42
CA GLY A 40 -8.39 -14.80 -5.59
C GLY A 40 -7.28 -15.83 -5.51
N SER A 41 -7.04 -16.41 -4.32
CA SER A 41 -6.05 -17.48 -4.16
C SER A 41 -6.43 -18.72 -4.97
N THR A 42 -5.43 -19.35 -5.56
CA THR A 42 -5.51 -20.59 -6.36
C THR A 42 -4.93 -21.81 -5.65
N ASP A 43 -4.39 -21.61 -4.45
CA ASP A 43 -3.97 -22.67 -3.53
C ASP A 43 -5.15 -23.14 -2.63
N ASN A 44 -4.87 -23.93 -1.60
CA ASN A 44 -5.90 -24.45 -0.69
C ASN A 44 -6.44 -23.41 0.32
N THR A 45 -6.16 -22.10 0.13
CA THR A 45 -6.58 -21.05 1.07
C THR A 45 -8.09 -21.00 1.23
N LEU A 46 -8.86 -21.00 0.12
CA LEU A 46 -10.32 -20.93 0.18
C LEU A 46 -10.93 -22.16 0.89
N GLN A 47 -10.43 -23.35 0.56
CA GLN A 47 -10.91 -24.59 1.19
C GLN A 47 -10.66 -24.60 2.70
N TRP A 48 -9.50 -24.12 3.13
CA TRP A 48 -9.19 -23.99 4.54
C TRP A 48 -10.09 -22.96 5.24
N LEU A 49 -10.31 -21.78 4.63
CA LEU A 49 -11.18 -20.75 5.19
C LEU A 49 -12.63 -21.23 5.37
N GLN A 50 -13.15 -22.02 4.43
CA GLN A 50 -14.50 -22.59 4.51
C GLN A 50 -14.70 -23.55 5.71
N GLN A 51 -13.61 -24.06 6.28
CA GLN A 51 -13.61 -24.91 7.47
C GLN A 51 -13.55 -24.12 8.79
N GLN A 52 -13.35 -22.79 8.72
CA GLN A 52 -13.22 -21.95 9.91
C GLN A 52 -14.56 -21.29 10.25
N SER A 53 -15.22 -21.72 11.31
CA SER A 53 -16.54 -21.20 11.73
C SER A 53 -16.45 -19.81 12.40
N ASP A 54 -15.27 -19.42 12.87
CA ASP A 54 -15.00 -18.17 13.59
C ASP A 54 -14.46 -17.05 12.67
N ILE A 55 -14.34 -17.30 11.35
CA ILE A 55 -13.82 -16.36 10.38
C ILE A 55 -14.91 -15.91 9.39
N ILE A 56 -15.08 -14.61 9.25
CA ILE A 56 -15.88 -14.03 8.18
C ILE A 56 -15.02 -14.03 6.90
N THR A 57 -15.35 -14.88 5.94
CA THR A 57 -14.61 -14.97 4.68
C THR A 57 -15.26 -14.12 3.59
N VAL A 58 -14.46 -13.27 2.95
CA VAL A 58 -14.80 -12.58 1.70
C VAL A 58 -13.92 -13.14 0.60
N ASN A 59 -14.54 -13.77 -0.41
CA ASN A 59 -13.82 -14.25 -1.59
C ASN A 59 -14.06 -13.32 -2.77
N GLN A 60 -12.98 -12.90 -3.43
CA GLN A 60 -13.03 -12.00 -4.60
C GLN A 60 -11.96 -12.37 -5.62
N GLU A 61 -12.07 -11.86 -6.83
CA GLU A 61 -10.98 -11.94 -7.81
C GLU A 61 -9.77 -11.12 -7.36
N ASN A 62 -8.58 -11.48 -7.85
CA ASN A 62 -7.35 -10.77 -7.48
C ASN A 62 -7.35 -9.33 -8.02
N CYS A 63 -7.64 -8.39 -7.16
CA CYS A 63 -7.56 -6.95 -7.43
C CYS A 63 -6.35 -6.26 -6.75
N GLY A 64 -5.33 -7.07 -6.42
CA GLY A 64 -4.11 -6.61 -5.75
C GLY A 64 -4.31 -6.29 -4.27
N GLY A 65 -3.23 -6.02 -3.54
CA GLY A 65 -3.30 -5.65 -2.12
C GLY A 65 -4.19 -4.44 -1.86
N ALA A 66 -4.12 -3.42 -2.73
CA ALA A 66 -4.95 -2.21 -2.64
C ALA A 66 -6.45 -2.53 -2.69
N GLY A 67 -6.87 -3.42 -3.58
CA GLY A 67 -8.25 -3.88 -3.67
C GLY A 67 -8.66 -4.74 -2.48
N GLY A 68 -7.76 -5.59 -2.01
CA GLY A 68 -7.98 -6.41 -0.81
C GLY A 68 -8.24 -5.55 0.42
N PHE A 69 -7.40 -4.57 0.72
CA PHE A 69 -7.59 -3.65 1.86
C PHE A 69 -8.78 -2.71 1.69
N ASN A 70 -9.09 -2.28 0.45
CA ASN A 70 -10.32 -1.54 0.20
C ASN A 70 -11.53 -2.35 0.66
N THR A 71 -11.66 -3.60 0.20
CA THR A 71 -12.77 -4.50 0.55
C THR A 71 -12.79 -4.82 2.04
N ALA A 72 -11.63 -5.10 2.65
CA ALA A 72 -11.51 -5.44 4.06
C ALA A 72 -12.02 -4.31 4.97
N ILE A 73 -11.53 -3.09 4.73
CA ILE A 73 -11.92 -1.91 5.53
C ILE A 73 -13.38 -1.54 5.28
N GLU A 74 -13.85 -1.56 4.02
CA GLU A 74 -15.24 -1.28 3.70
C GLU A 74 -16.19 -2.28 4.38
N LYS A 75 -15.85 -3.57 4.36
CA LYS A 75 -16.66 -4.61 4.99
C LYS A 75 -16.70 -4.47 6.50
N GLY A 76 -15.55 -4.24 7.15
CA GLY A 76 -15.46 -3.98 8.59
C GLY A 76 -16.30 -2.77 9.02
N PHE A 77 -16.22 -1.69 8.24
CA PHE A 77 -17.02 -0.48 8.44
C PHE A 77 -18.53 -0.75 8.32
N ARG A 78 -18.96 -1.45 7.25
CA ARG A 78 -20.39 -1.77 7.01
C ARG A 78 -20.97 -2.72 8.05
N LEU A 79 -20.16 -3.60 8.64
CA LEU A 79 -20.56 -4.48 9.73
C LEU A 79 -20.76 -3.75 11.08
N GLY A 80 -20.43 -2.45 11.15
CA GLY A 80 -20.71 -1.60 12.30
C GLY A 80 -19.67 -1.69 13.42
N TYR A 81 -18.47 -2.20 13.15
CA TYR A 81 -17.40 -2.24 14.14
C TYR A 81 -16.83 -0.84 14.35
N GLU A 82 -16.51 -0.53 15.62
CA GLU A 82 -15.93 0.75 16.02
C GLU A 82 -14.48 0.90 15.54
N TRP A 83 -13.75 -0.21 15.63
CA TRP A 83 -12.35 -0.28 15.25
C TRP A 83 -12.10 -1.39 14.22
N ILE A 84 -11.28 -1.08 13.22
CA ILE A 84 -10.83 -2.00 12.17
C ILE A 84 -9.32 -2.15 12.32
N TRP A 85 -8.87 -3.35 12.67
CA TRP A 85 -7.47 -3.68 12.85
C TRP A 85 -6.92 -4.42 11.62
N CYS A 86 -6.12 -3.72 10.81
CA CYS A 86 -5.68 -4.16 9.48
C CYS A 86 -4.29 -4.77 9.51
N MET A 87 -4.12 -5.91 8.81
CA MET A 87 -2.82 -6.55 8.61
C MET A 87 -2.77 -7.41 7.36
N ASP A 88 -1.55 -7.63 6.84
CA ASP A 88 -1.26 -8.62 5.81
C ASP A 88 -1.18 -10.03 6.42
N ASP A 89 -1.26 -11.07 5.58
CA ASP A 89 -1.22 -12.47 6.00
C ASP A 89 0.14 -12.95 6.56
N ASP A 90 1.22 -12.19 6.36
CA ASP A 90 2.56 -12.45 6.91
C ASP A 90 2.87 -11.66 8.20
N GLY A 91 1.91 -10.89 8.67
CA GLY A 91 1.96 -10.17 9.93
C GLY A 91 1.56 -11.03 11.13
N GLN A 92 2.26 -10.90 12.25
CA GLN A 92 2.00 -11.63 13.49
C GLN A 92 1.96 -10.66 14.67
N PRO A 93 0.76 -10.23 15.12
CA PRO A 93 0.66 -9.42 16.31
C PRO A 93 1.09 -10.22 17.55
N LYS A 94 1.85 -9.57 18.45
CA LYS A 94 2.17 -10.14 19.75
C LYS A 94 0.86 -10.30 20.56
N GLU A 95 0.81 -11.26 21.46
CA GLU A 95 -0.41 -11.66 22.21
C GLU A 95 -1.12 -10.51 22.94
N ASP A 96 -0.42 -9.46 23.33
CA ASP A 96 -0.96 -8.28 24.03
C ASP A 96 -1.14 -7.05 23.10
N ALA A 97 -0.99 -7.21 21.80
CA ALA A 97 -0.96 -6.09 20.86
C ALA A 97 -2.29 -5.31 20.79
N LEU A 98 -3.42 -6.02 20.73
CA LEU A 98 -4.73 -5.37 20.69
C LEU A 98 -5.08 -4.67 22.01
N GLU A 99 -4.75 -5.29 23.13
CA GLU A 99 -4.94 -4.69 24.46
C GLU A 99 -4.17 -3.36 24.58
N ASN A 100 -2.91 -3.35 24.16
CA ASN A 100 -2.07 -2.15 24.14
C ASN A 100 -2.59 -1.05 23.20
N LEU A 101 -3.18 -1.40 22.04
CA LEU A 101 -3.84 -0.42 21.17
C LEU A 101 -5.07 0.19 21.84
N LEU A 102 -5.92 -0.63 22.44
CA LEU A 102 -7.14 -0.18 23.12
C LEU A 102 -6.84 0.67 24.35
N ALA A 103 -5.75 0.39 25.07
CA ALA A 103 -5.34 1.16 26.24
C ALA A 103 -5.02 2.64 25.92
N VAL A 104 -4.65 2.96 24.67
CA VAL A 104 -4.30 4.31 24.24
C VAL A 104 -5.32 4.94 23.29
N SER A 105 -6.34 4.18 22.86
CA SER A 105 -7.26 4.59 21.80
C SER A 105 -8.36 5.57 22.21
N GLY A 106 -8.42 6.10 23.34
CA GLY A 106 -9.35 7.11 23.86
C GLY A 106 -10.36 7.74 22.87
N ASN A 107 -11.04 8.81 23.25
CA ASN A 107 -12.08 9.45 22.43
C ASN A 107 -11.56 10.31 21.26
N ASP A 108 -10.27 10.62 21.23
CA ASP A 108 -9.66 11.45 20.21
C ASP A 108 -9.59 10.73 18.86
N LEU A 109 -9.95 11.44 17.79
CA LEU A 109 -9.84 10.89 16.44
C LEU A 109 -8.38 10.85 16.00
N LYS A 110 -7.74 9.71 16.18
CA LYS A 110 -6.34 9.46 15.83
C LYS A 110 -6.21 8.11 15.12
N LEU A 111 -5.31 8.01 14.15
CA LEU A 111 -4.92 6.75 13.54
C LEU A 111 -3.82 6.12 14.41
N PHE A 112 -4.03 4.89 14.87
CA PHE A 112 -3.01 4.15 15.60
C PHE A 112 -2.38 3.07 14.73
N ASN A 113 -1.14 2.73 15.05
CA ASN A 113 -0.41 1.65 14.40
C ASN A 113 0.41 0.88 15.43
N CYS A 114 0.51 -0.44 15.25
CA CYS A 114 1.47 -1.22 16.02
C CYS A 114 2.91 -0.82 15.67
N ALA A 115 3.83 -1.05 16.60
CA ALA A 115 5.26 -1.05 16.31
C ALA A 115 5.59 -2.26 15.43
N VAL A 116 5.98 -2.03 14.17
CA VAL A 116 6.28 -3.11 13.24
C VAL A 116 7.74 -3.52 13.36
N ILE A 117 7.96 -4.69 13.97
CA ILE A 117 9.25 -5.22 14.34
C ILE A 117 9.63 -6.38 13.42
N ASN A 118 10.89 -6.43 13.02
CA ASN A 118 11.43 -7.51 12.21
C ASN A 118 11.25 -8.87 12.93
N LYS A 119 10.56 -9.80 12.25
CA LYS A 119 10.25 -11.15 12.73
C LYS A 119 11.50 -11.96 13.08
N ASP A 120 12.61 -11.76 12.35
CA ASP A 120 13.81 -12.55 12.47
C ASP A 120 14.64 -12.19 13.71
N ASP A 121 14.88 -10.88 13.93
CA ASP A 121 15.68 -10.40 15.06
C ASP A 121 14.84 -9.99 16.28
N LYS A 122 13.53 -9.79 16.10
CA LYS A 122 12.56 -9.36 17.13
C LYS A 122 12.96 -8.08 17.88
N LYS A 123 13.74 -7.21 17.24
CA LYS A 123 14.32 -6.01 17.87
C LYS A 123 14.23 -4.78 16.99
N SER A 124 14.61 -4.87 15.72
CA SER A 124 14.68 -3.73 14.83
C SER A 124 13.33 -3.41 14.20
N PHE A 125 13.08 -2.13 13.97
CA PHE A 125 11.94 -1.73 13.16
C PHE A 125 12.12 -2.14 11.70
N VAL A 126 11.05 -2.66 11.08
CA VAL A 126 11.08 -3.04 9.65
C VAL A 126 11.20 -1.81 8.75
N TRP A 127 10.56 -0.72 9.15
CA TRP A 127 10.59 0.56 8.41
C TRP A 127 11.07 1.70 9.28
N ASN A 128 11.43 2.82 8.63
CA ASN A 128 11.88 4.02 9.34
C ASN A 128 10.78 4.53 10.28
N THR A 129 11.04 4.47 11.55
CA THR A 129 10.12 4.85 12.62
C THR A 129 10.69 6.05 13.39
N GLY A 130 10.66 7.23 12.76
CA GLY A 130 11.09 8.50 13.38
C GLY A 130 12.59 8.60 13.70
N GLY A 131 13.42 7.80 13.00
CA GLY A 131 14.87 7.72 13.28
C GLY A 131 15.24 6.67 14.33
N HIS A 132 14.25 6.09 15.04
CA HIS A 132 14.49 4.99 15.97
C HIS A 132 14.84 3.71 15.19
N LYS A 133 15.84 2.97 15.66
CA LYS A 133 16.27 1.70 15.04
C LYS A 133 15.61 0.50 15.71
N SER A 134 15.32 0.61 16.99
CA SER A 134 14.73 -0.45 17.80
C SER A 134 13.75 0.12 18.84
N LEU A 135 12.97 -0.73 19.49
CA LEU A 135 12.08 -0.34 20.59
C LEU A 135 12.84 0.29 21.76
N ASN A 136 14.08 -0.12 22.00
CA ASN A 136 14.89 0.44 23.10
C ASN A 136 15.25 1.91 22.89
N ASP A 137 15.18 2.41 21.66
CA ASP A 137 15.49 3.80 21.33
C ASP A 137 14.27 4.74 21.53
N VAL A 138 13.09 4.18 21.84
CA VAL A 138 11.85 4.94 21.95
C VAL A 138 11.64 5.45 23.36
N PRO A 139 11.57 6.77 23.57
CA PRO A 139 11.42 7.36 24.90
C PRO A 139 9.95 7.39 25.36
N GLY A 140 9.31 6.25 25.54
CA GLY A 140 7.92 6.16 25.96
C GLY A 140 7.08 5.22 25.08
N ASN A 141 5.75 5.31 25.21
CA ASN A 141 4.86 4.36 24.54
C ASN A 141 4.30 4.84 23.19
N LEU A 142 4.40 6.13 22.85
CA LEU A 142 3.82 6.70 21.63
C LEU A 142 4.90 7.36 20.77
N ILE A 143 4.96 6.99 19.49
CA ILE A 143 5.79 7.64 18.48
C ILE A 143 4.84 8.46 17.59
N GLU A 144 4.77 9.75 17.83
CA GLU A 144 3.85 10.66 17.17
C GLU A 144 4.23 10.94 15.71
N GLY A 145 3.23 11.10 14.85
CA GLY A 145 3.39 11.46 13.45
C GLY A 145 3.83 10.32 12.53
N ILE A 146 3.94 9.10 13.02
CA ILE A 146 4.42 7.92 12.31
C ILE A 146 3.40 6.79 12.35
N GLY A 147 3.16 6.16 11.21
CA GLY A 147 2.35 4.96 11.07
C GLY A 147 2.66 4.27 9.74
N HIS A 148 2.53 2.96 9.70
CA HIS A 148 2.79 2.11 8.54
C HIS A 148 1.54 1.29 8.18
N PRO A 149 0.55 1.89 7.47
CA PRO A 149 -0.61 1.14 7.01
C PRO A 149 -0.14 0.03 6.02
N PHE A 150 -0.66 -1.08 6.09
CA PHE A 150 -1.65 -1.86 6.73
C PHE A 150 -1.03 -2.97 7.61
N ASN A 151 0.03 -2.65 8.33
CA ASN A 151 0.77 -3.56 9.18
C ASN A 151 0.45 -3.26 10.65
N GLY A 152 -0.60 -3.89 11.18
CA GLY A 152 -1.08 -3.62 12.52
C GLY A 152 -1.76 -2.25 12.67
N THR A 153 -2.34 -1.71 11.60
CA THR A 153 -3.02 -0.41 11.62
C THR A 153 -4.40 -0.51 12.26
N PHE A 154 -4.68 0.36 13.21
CA PHE A 154 -5.90 0.39 13.99
C PHE A 154 -6.71 1.65 13.65
N ILE A 155 -7.78 1.47 12.88
CA ILE A 155 -8.56 2.53 12.22
C ILE A 155 -9.90 2.66 12.92
N ASN A 156 -10.19 3.83 13.52
CA ASN A 156 -11.53 4.12 14.00
C ASN A 156 -12.49 4.32 12.82
N ARG A 157 -13.72 3.80 12.92
CA ARG A 157 -14.75 3.94 11.88
C ARG A 157 -14.99 5.38 11.45
N ARG A 158 -14.88 6.36 12.36
CA ARG A 158 -15.01 7.79 12.06
C ARG A 158 -13.94 8.31 11.08
N ILE A 159 -12.76 7.66 11.02
CA ILE A 159 -11.75 7.94 9.99
C ILE A 159 -12.25 7.46 8.63
N VAL A 160 -12.82 6.25 8.56
CA VAL A 160 -13.38 5.71 7.32
C VAL A 160 -14.56 6.55 6.83
N GLU A 161 -15.43 6.99 7.72
CA GLU A 161 -16.54 7.91 7.39
C GLU A 161 -16.04 9.23 6.76
N ARG A 162 -14.97 9.79 7.31
CA ARG A 162 -14.43 11.09 6.88
C ARG A 162 -13.54 11.00 5.66
N VAL A 163 -12.74 9.95 5.54
CA VAL A 163 -11.66 9.83 4.54
C VAL A 163 -12.02 8.85 3.41
N GLY A 164 -12.95 7.92 3.66
CA GLY A 164 -13.23 6.78 2.80
C GLY A 164 -12.21 5.66 2.98
N THR A 165 -12.22 4.72 2.03
CA THR A 165 -11.36 3.54 1.99
C THR A 165 -10.10 3.76 1.13
N PRO A 166 -9.08 2.90 1.17
CA PRO A 166 -7.96 2.92 0.25
C PRO A 166 -8.39 2.82 -1.21
N LYS A 167 -7.58 3.32 -2.13
CA LYS A 167 -7.90 3.31 -3.57
C LYS A 167 -7.65 1.94 -4.21
N ALA A 168 -8.67 1.10 -4.33
CA ALA A 168 -8.59 -0.22 -4.95
C ALA A 168 -7.90 -0.23 -6.33
N LYS A 169 -8.13 0.81 -7.14
CA LYS A 169 -7.55 0.97 -8.49
C LYS A 169 -6.02 1.08 -8.53
N PHE A 170 -5.35 1.23 -7.38
CA PHE A 170 -3.90 1.22 -7.32
C PHE A 170 -3.32 -0.17 -7.59
N PHE A 171 -4.06 -1.21 -7.30
CA PHE A 171 -3.71 -2.62 -7.42
C PHE A 171 -2.60 -3.03 -6.44
N LEU A 172 -1.40 -2.44 -6.55
CA LEU A 172 -0.23 -2.80 -5.74
C LEU A 172 0.64 -1.58 -5.49
N TRP A 173 1.21 -1.48 -4.27
CA TRP A 173 2.17 -0.49 -3.82
C TRP A 173 1.70 0.98 -3.91
N GLY A 174 1.72 1.63 -2.80
CA GLY A 174 1.45 3.04 -2.64
C GLY A 174 0.03 3.40 -2.23
N ASP A 175 -0.89 2.44 -2.17
CA ASP A 175 -2.22 2.58 -1.61
C ASP A 175 -2.15 2.92 -0.12
N GLU A 176 -1.30 2.21 0.64
CA GLU A 176 -0.99 2.45 2.04
C GLU A 176 -0.46 3.88 2.28
N THR A 177 0.49 4.29 1.44
CA THR A 177 1.12 5.61 1.56
C THR A 177 0.17 6.74 1.14
N GLU A 178 -0.63 6.55 0.08
CA GLU A 178 -1.65 7.51 -0.34
C GLU A 178 -2.73 7.66 0.72
N TYR A 179 -3.20 6.55 1.29
CA TYR A 179 -4.21 6.54 2.34
C TYR A 179 -3.71 7.26 3.60
N TYR A 180 -2.46 6.99 4.01
CA TYR A 180 -1.78 7.70 5.10
C TYR A 180 -1.79 9.22 4.87
N TYR A 181 -1.32 9.71 3.70
CA TYR A 181 -1.30 11.14 3.45
C TYR A 181 -2.69 11.76 3.34
N ARG A 182 -3.66 11.03 2.83
CA ARG A 182 -5.06 11.46 2.78
C ARG A 182 -5.61 11.65 4.20
N ILE A 183 -5.32 10.74 5.12
CA ILE A 183 -5.67 10.85 6.54
C ILE A 183 -4.95 12.03 7.18
N VAL A 184 -3.61 12.02 7.14
CA VAL A 184 -2.78 12.92 7.95
C VAL A 184 -2.69 14.33 7.37
N LYS A 185 -2.50 14.46 6.05
CA LYS A 185 -2.27 15.77 5.41
C LYS A 185 -3.55 16.42 4.90
N GLN A 186 -4.44 15.68 4.27
CA GLN A 186 -5.68 16.27 3.73
C GLN A 186 -6.76 16.41 4.78
N ASN A 187 -6.89 15.45 5.69
CA ASN A 187 -7.90 15.48 6.75
C ASN A 187 -7.37 15.91 8.11
N ARG A 188 -6.07 16.14 8.27
CA ARG A 188 -5.40 16.62 9.50
C ARG A 188 -5.71 15.73 10.71
N ILE A 189 -5.85 14.42 10.49
CA ILE A 189 -6.03 13.44 11.55
C ILE A 189 -4.65 13.02 12.04
N PRO A 190 -4.35 13.15 13.34
CA PRO A 190 -3.09 12.71 13.90
C PRO A 190 -2.88 11.20 13.72
N VAL A 191 -1.62 10.79 13.70
CA VAL A 191 -1.22 9.38 13.69
C VAL A 191 -0.13 9.14 14.71
N CYS A 192 -0.14 7.97 15.33
CA CYS A 192 0.98 7.53 16.16
C CYS A 192 1.18 6.01 16.06
N THR A 193 2.42 5.59 16.28
CA THR A 193 2.78 4.20 16.52
C THR A 193 2.83 3.93 18.01
N VAL A 194 2.17 2.85 18.45
CA VAL A 194 2.13 2.41 19.86
C VAL A 194 3.28 1.43 20.08
N ALA A 195 4.30 1.86 20.82
CA ALA A 195 5.55 1.08 20.97
C ALA A 195 5.35 -0.28 21.67
N ASN A 196 4.44 -0.34 22.65
CA ASN A 196 4.13 -1.57 23.37
C ASN A 196 3.21 -2.52 22.57
N SER A 197 2.55 -2.04 21.52
CA SER A 197 1.75 -2.87 20.63
C SER A 197 2.63 -3.37 19.48
N ILE A 198 3.14 -4.58 19.60
CA ILE A 198 4.13 -5.14 18.67
C ILE A 198 3.43 -5.95 17.59
N HIS A 199 3.86 -5.74 16.33
CA HIS A 199 3.45 -6.50 15.17
C HIS A 199 4.71 -7.01 14.45
N TYR A 200 4.95 -8.32 14.49
CA TYR A 200 6.09 -8.92 13.81
C TYR A 200 5.80 -9.05 12.31
N HIS A 201 6.78 -8.65 11.50
CA HIS A 201 6.68 -8.70 10.04
C HIS A 201 8.05 -9.04 9.42
N PRO A 202 8.11 -9.77 8.30
CA PRO A 202 9.36 -10.01 7.59
C PRO A 202 10.04 -8.70 7.17
N ALA A 203 11.38 -8.67 7.17
CA ALA A 203 12.11 -7.51 6.67
C ALA A 203 11.84 -7.28 5.18
N ALA A 204 11.74 -6.01 4.79
CA ALA A 204 11.61 -5.66 3.38
C ALA A 204 12.90 -5.98 2.62
N THR A 205 12.82 -6.88 1.64
CA THR A 205 13.99 -7.33 0.86
C THR A 205 14.22 -6.50 -0.41
N PHE A 206 13.29 -5.64 -0.79
CA PHE A 206 13.38 -4.89 -2.04
C PHE A 206 14.30 -3.67 -1.91
N SER A 207 15.31 -3.59 -2.79
CA SER A 207 16.18 -2.42 -2.92
C SER A 207 16.21 -1.92 -4.36
N PHE A 208 15.95 -0.62 -4.56
CA PHE A 208 16.06 0.03 -5.88
C PHE A 208 17.48 -0.01 -6.48
N LYS A 209 18.51 -0.16 -5.64
CA LYS A 209 19.90 -0.25 -6.09
C LYS A 209 20.24 -1.63 -6.67
N GLN A 210 19.48 -2.68 -6.31
CA GLN A 210 19.64 -3.99 -6.93
C GLN A 210 19.20 -3.96 -8.39
N ASP A 211 19.91 -4.69 -9.25
CA ASP A 211 19.56 -4.81 -10.66
C ASP A 211 18.27 -5.62 -10.80
N TRP A 212 17.17 -4.94 -11.12
CA TRP A 212 15.89 -5.60 -11.30
C TRP A 212 15.74 -6.16 -12.73
N ASP A 213 15.19 -7.35 -12.84
CA ASP A 213 14.94 -7.96 -14.15
C ASP A 213 13.85 -7.19 -14.90
N TYR A 214 14.19 -6.71 -16.11
CA TYR A 214 13.28 -5.96 -16.94
C TYR A 214 12.00 -6.73 -17.28
N LYS A 215 12.11 -8.06 -17.55
CA LYS A 215 10.96 -8.88 -17.98
C LYS A 215 9.96 -9.14 -16.86
N SER A 216 10.42 -9.13 -15.61
CA SER A 216 9.58 -9.34 -14.42
C SER A 216 9.20 -8.05 -13.69
N ALA A 217 9.54 -6.88 -14.25
CA ALA A 217 9.42 -5.57 -13.61
C ALA A 217 7.98 -5.02 -13.51
N TRP A 218 6.95 -5.84 -13.61
CA TRP A 218 5.56 -5.39 -13.58
C TRP A 218 5.19 -4.59 -12.32
N LYS A 219 5.79 -4.92 -11.16
CA LYS A 219 5.58 -4.17 -9.91
C LYS A 219 6.09 -2.72 -9.99
N MET A 220 7.18 -2.49 -10.75
CA MET A 220 7.74 -1.15 -10.96
C MET A 220 6.77 -0.23 -11.71
N TYR A 221 5.90 -0.80 -12.56
CA TYR A 221 4.85 -0.04 -13.21
C TYR A 221 3.93 0.63 -12.19
N TYR A 222 3.41 -0.14 -11.23
CA TYR A 222 2.53 0.37 -10.17
C TYR A 222 3.26 1.36 -9.27
N TYR A 223 4.50 1.05 -8.89
CA TYR A 223 5.32 1.93 -8.07
C TYR A 223 5.48 3.32 -8.68
N ILE A 224 5.76 3.40 -9.99
CA ILE A 224 5.95 4.67 -10.70
C ILE A 224 4.62 5.37 -10.92
N ARG A 225 3.57 4.66 -11.38
CA ARG A 225 2.25 5.25 -11.63
C ARG A 225 1.63 5.82 -10.35
N ASN A 226 1.62 5.03 -9.29
CA ASN A 226 0.91 5.40 -8.07
C ASN A 226 1.61 6.55 -7.32
N ARG A 227 2.93 6.73 -7.52
CA ARG A 227 3.69 7.80 -6.88
C ARG A 227 3.14 9.20 -7.21
N PHE A 228 2.58 9.41 -8.40
CA PHE A 228 1.92 10.66 -8.76
C PHE A 228 0.76 11.00 -7.80
N PHE A 229 -0.09 10.03 -7.52
CA PHE A 229 -1.24 10.21 -6.64
C PHE A 229 -0.83 10.35 -5.17
N ILE A 230 0.26 9.70 -4.77
CA ILE A 230 0.87 9.87 -3.45
C ILE A 230 1.34 11.32 -3.27
N HIS A 231 2.06 11.88 -4.24
CA HIS A 231 2.48 13.29 -4.19
C HIS A 231 1.28 14.23 -4.14
N ARG A 232 0.22 13.93 -4.86
CA ARG A 232 -1.03 14.72 -4.81
C ARG A 232 -1.74 14.63 -3.45
N ALA A 233 -1.65 13.51 -2.76
CA ALA A 233 -2.18 13.36 -1.40
C ALA A 233 -1.29 14.07 -0.36
N LYS A 234 0.03 14.09 -0.58
CA LYS A 234 1.03 14.66 0.33
C LYS A 234 1.07 16.17 0.31
N PHE A 235 0.94 16.80 -0.86
CA PHE A 235 1.13 18.24 -1.04
C PHE A 235 -0.18 18.96 -1.36
N ASN A 236 -0.46 20.05 -0.66
CA ASN A 236 -1.67 20.84 -0.86
C ASN A 236 -1.68 21.55 -2.22
N LEU A 237 -0.50 22.01 -2.69
CA LEU A 237 -0.36 22.69 -3.98
C LEU A 237 -0.09 21.69 -5.11
N LYS A 238 -0.96 21.66 -6.12
CA LYS A 238 -0.85 20.74 -7.27
C LYS A 238 0.48 20.90 -8.02
N ILE A 239 0.98 22.14 -8.15
CA ILE A 239 2.27 22.39 -8.81
C ILE A 239 3.44 21.77 -8.02
N VAL A 240 3.44 21.87 -6.69
CA VAL A 240 4.47 21.26 -5.84
C VAL A 240 4.42 19.74 -5.96
N ALA A 241 3.21 19.15 -5.95
CA ALA A 241 3.04 17.71 -6.16
C ALA A 241 3.60 17.27 -7.52
N LEU A 242 3.33 18.04 -8.57
CA LEU A 242 3.82 17.77 -9.93
C LEU A 242 5.36 17.87 -10.02
N LEU A 243 5.94 18.92 -9.50
CA LEU A 243 7.41 19.10 -9.47
C LEU A 243 8.09 17.97 -8.71
N ASN A 244 7.55 17.58 -7.53
CA ASN A 244 8.08 16.45 -6.76
C ASN A 244 7.95 15.13 -7.53
N TYR A 245 6.89 14.93 -8.31
CA TYR A 245 6.76 13.75 -9.15
C TYR A 245 7.81 13.72 -10.27
N PHE A 246 8.10 14.86 -10.92
CA PHE A 246 9.19 14.94 -11.89
C PHE A 246 10.57 14.70 -11.25
N CYS A 247 10.83 15.26 -10.06
CA CYS A 247 12.05 14.95 -9.32
C CYS A 247 12.16 13.44 -9.00
N PHE A 248 11.05 12.80 -8.63
CA PHE A 248 11.00 11.36 -8.42
C PHE A 248 11.30 10.58 -9.70
N LEU A 249 10.71 10.94 -10.84
CA LEU A 249 11.01 10.30 -12.14
C LEU A 249 12.50 10.46 -12.51
N ALA A 250 13.06 11.65 -12.31
CA ALA A 250 14.48 11.89 -12.53
C ALA A 250 15.37 11.05 -11.61
N ALA A 251 14.98 10.90 -10.33
CA ALA A 251 15.69 10.04 -9.39
C ALA A 251 15.64 8.56 -9.80
N VAL A 252 14.48 8.05 -10.25
CA VAL A 252 14.34 6.67 -10.76
C VAL A 252 15.20 6.49 -12.03
N ALA A 253 15.20 7.46 -12.94
CA ALA A 253 16.08 7.43 -14.12
C ALA A 253 17.57 7.43 -13.71
N GLY A 254 17.97 8.24 -12.73
CA GLY A 254 19.30 8.22 -12.15
C GLY A 254 19.68 6.86 -11.56
N VAL A 255 18.78 6.23 -10.81
CA VAL A 255 18.99 4.86 -10.30
C VAL A 255 19.22 3.88 -11.46
N VAL A 256 18.45 4.01 -12.56
CA VAL A 256 18.64 3.15 -13.73
C VAL A 256 20.02 3.38 -14.36
N LEU A 257 20.44 4.62 -14.51
CA LEU A 257 21.73 4.96 -15.14
C LEU A 257 22.93 4.48 -14.30
N PHE A 258 22.92 4.72 -12.99
CA PHE A 258 24.07 4.54 -12.13
C PHE A 258 24.13 3.18 -11.42
N PHE A 259 22.99 2.59 -11.08
CA PHE A 259 22.95 1.36 -10.25
C PHE A 259 22.49 0.12 -11.01
N GLN A 260 21.67 0.27 -12.08
CA GLN A 260 21.24 -0.90 -12.85
C GLN A 260 22.36 -1.34 -13.81
N LYS A 261 22.52 -2.64 -13.99
CA LYS A 261 23.56 -3.25 -14.83
C LYS A 261 23.03 -3.66 -16.20
N THR A 262 21.81 -4.18 -16.25
CA THR A 262 21.22 -4.78 -17.44
C THR A 262 20.09 -3.92 -18.03
N ASN A 263 19.91 -3.96 -19.35
CA ASN A 263 18.77 -3.36 -20.07
C ASN A 263 18.48 -1.88 -19.74
N LYS A 264 19.50 -1.06 -19.43
CA LYS A 264 19.33 0.33 -18.96
C LYS A 264 18.42 1.16 -19.86
N LEU A 265 18.63 1.14 -21.17
CA LEU A 265 17.82 1.91 -22.12
C LEU A 265 16.36 1.46 -22.16
N LYS A 266 16.11 0.13 -22.08
CA LYS A 266 14.74 -0.41 -21.99
C LYS A 266 14.07 0.00 -20.68
N LYS A 267 14.79 -0.01 -19.56
CA LYS A 267 14.32 0.44 -18.25
C LYS A 267 14.00 1.93 -18.23
N LEU A 268 14.83 2.78 -18.83
CA LEU A 268 14.55 4.22 -18.99
C LEU A 268 13.28 4.46 -19.80
N ASN A 269 13.14 3.78 -20.94
CA ASN A 269 11.94 3.90 -21.77
C ASN A 269 10.68 3.37 -21.05
N PHE A 270 10.84 2.35 -20.21
CA PHE A 270 9.73 1.80 -19.43
C PHE A 270 9.15 2.82 -18.44
N ILE A 271 9.96 3.72 -17.84
CA ILE A 271 9.50 4.74 -16.88
C ILE A 271 8.42 5.65 -17.50
N LEU A 272 8.50 5.92 -18.79
CA LEU A 272 7.57 6.83 -19.48
C LEU A 272 6.14 6.28 -19.52
N TRP A 273 5.94 4.97 -19.65
CA TRP A 273 4.60 4.39 -19.74
C TRP A 273 3.78 4.58 -18.45
N PRO A 274 4.20 4.10 -17.27
CA PRO A 274 3.45 4.32 -16.03
C PRO A 274 3.34 5.80 -15.68
N ALA A 275 4.31 6.65 -16.05
CA ALA A 275 4.24 8.09 -15.86
C ALA A 275 3.09 8.70 -16.70
N MET A 276 2.94 8.31 -17.95
CA MET A 276 1.84 8.75 -18.80
C MET A 276 0.48 8.29 -18.28
N ASP A 277 0.38 7.01 -17.90
CA ASP A 277 -0.85 6.46 -17.33
C ASP A 277 -1.24 7.17 -16.02
N ALA A 278 -0.26 7.63 -15.24
CA ALA A 278 -0.50 8.46 -14.07
C ALA A 278 -1.14 9.82 -14.41
N PHE A 279 -0.61 10.52 -15.42
CA PHE A 279 -1.12 11.83 -15.83
C PHE A 279 -2.54 11.78 -16.38
N VAL A 280 -2.87 10.74 -17.16
CA VAL A 280 -4.21 10.54 -17.70
C VAL A 280 -5.14 9.74 -16.78
N SER A 281 -4.66 9.41 -15.57
CA SER A 281 -5.41 8.59 -14.60
C SER A 281 -5.88 7.24 -15.16
N ASN A 282 -5.04 6.60 -15.97
CA ASN A 282 -5.31 5.27 -16.52
C ASN A 282 -4.93 4.17 -15.52
N PHE A 283 -5.89 3.34 -15.14
CA PHE A 283 -5.73 2.24 -14.19
C PHE A 283 -6.06 0.86 -14.80
N THR A 284 -6.15 0.76 -16.11
CA THR A 284 -6.59 -0.48 -16.80
C THR A 284 -5.50 -1.54 -16.95
N ALA A 285 -4.21 -1.16 -16.77
CA ALA A 285 -3.10 -2.09 -16.93
C ALA A 285 -3.06 -3.11 -15.80
N THR A 286 -3.38 -4.37 -16.11
CA THR A 286 -3.25 -5.53 -15.22
C THR A 286 -1.81 -6.10 -15.25
N PRO A 287 -1.39 -6.91 -14.26
CA PRO A 287 -0.08 -7.58 -14.28
C PRO A 287 0.17 -8.36 -15.58
N ALA A 288 -0.84 -9.05 -16.10
CA ALA A 288 -0.74 -9.81 -17.34
C ALA A 288 -0.43 -8.92 -18.54
N VAL A 289 -1.18 -7.82 -18.71
CA VAL A 289 -0.95 -6.82 -19.76
C VAL A 289 0.44 -6.20 -19.67
N ILE A 290 0.89 -5.89 -18.44
CA ILE A 290 2.22 -5.30 -18.24
C ILE A 290 3.31 -6.30 -18.62
N LEU A 291 3.21 -7.56 -18.15
CA LEU A 291 4.18 -8.61 -18.46
C LEU A 291 4.26 -8.90 -19.96
N GLU A 292 3.12 -9.00 -20.63
CA GLU A 292 3.08 -9.19 -22.09
C GLU A 292 3.78 -8.05 -22.82
N ARG A 293 3.47 -6.82 -22.47
CA ARG A 293 4.11 -5.63 -23.07
C ARG A 293 5.61 -5.56 -22.80
N LEU A 294 6.08 -6.00 -21.64
CA LEU A 294 7.51 -6.07 -21.33
C LEU A 294 8.21 -7.13 -22.20
N LYS A 295 7.59 -8.28 -22.46
CA LYS A 295 8.10 -9.33 -23.35
C LYS A 295 8.21 -8.83 -24.78
N VAL A 296 7.14 -8.29 -25.33
CA VAL A 296 7.07 -7.79 -26.72
C VAL A 296 8.06 -6.65 -26.96
N LYS A 297 8.18 -5.70 -26.04
CA LYS A 297 9.13 -4.58 -26.18
C LYS A 297 10.60 -5.00 -26.08
N SER A 298 10.90 -6.20 -25.59
CA SER A 298 12.29 -6.70 -25.61
C SER A 298 12.80 -6.95 -27.03
N GLU A 299 11.92 -7.09 -28.02
CA GLU A 299 12.22 -7.42 -29.40
C GLU A 299 12.23 -6.20 -30.35
N ARG A 300 11.68 -5.04 -29.93
CA ARG A 300 11.63 -3.82 -30.75
C ARG A 300 12.79 -2.84 -30.49
N SER A 301 13.23 -2.14 -31.54
CA SER A 301 14.34 -1.18 -31.42
C SER A 301 13.99 0.03 -30.53
N PHE A 302 14.98 0.53 -29.81
CA PHE A 302 14.91 1.65 -28.85
C PHE A 302 14.33 2.95 -29.45
N ASN A 303 14.74 3.30 -30.68
CA ASN A 303 14.40 4.59 -31.28
C ASN A 303 12.90 4.78 -31.58
N THR A 304 12.22 3.74 -32.03
CA THR A 304 10.78 3.83 -32.41
C THR A 304 9.88 4.05 -31.19
N ASN A 305 10.28 3.55 -30.02
CA ASN A 305 9.48 3.64 -28.79
C ASN A 305 9.58 5.00 -28.10
N ILE A 306 10.75 5.64 -28.08
CA ILE A 306 10.93 6.98 -27.50
C ILE A 306 10.16 8.01 -28.32
N VAL A 307 10.29 7.99 -29.64
CA VAL A 307 9.60 8.92 -30.54
C VAL A 307 8.09 8.80 -30.42
N ASN A 308 7.55 7.57 -30.35
CA ASN A 308 6.12 7.36 -30.20
C ASN A 308 5.62 7.75 -28.79
N SER A 309 6.40 7.51 -27.73
CA SER A 309 6.05 7.96 -26.38
C SER A 309 6.06 9.48 -26.25
N PHE A 310 7.03 10.16 -26.84
CA PHE A 310 7.07 11.61 -26.90
C PHE A 310 5.89 12.19 -27.70
N LYS A 311 5.59 11.66 -28.87
CA LYS A 311 4.44 12.11 -29.68
C LYS A 311 3.13 11.95 -28.93
N THR A 312 2.92 10.81 -28.25
CA THR A 312 1.71 10.56 -27.46
C THR A 312 1.64 11.51 -26.24
N PHE A 313 2.76 11.75 -25.55
CA PHE A 313 2.81 12.70 -24.44
C PHE A 313 2.42 14.13 -24.87
N TRP A 314 2.99 14.64 -25.96
CA TRP A 314 2.65 15.95 -26.49
C TRP A 314 1.20 16.03 -26.96
N SER A 315 0.68 15.03 -27.66
CA SER A 315 -0.72 15.01 -28.10
C SER A 315 -1.70 15.06 -26.95
N LEU A 316 -1.41 14.39 -25.82
CA LEU A 316 -2.26 14.40 -24.63
C LEU A 316 -2.18 15.75 -23.89
N LEU A 317 -1.02 16.39 -23.80
CA LEU A 317 -0.88 17.73 -23.23
C LEU A 317 -1.68 18.77 -24.00
N PHE A 318 -1.65 18.73 -25.33
CA PHE A 318 -2.42 19.66 -26.16
C PHE A 318 -3.91 19.34 -26.18
N ALA A 319 -4.31 18.05 -26.10
CA ALA A 319 -5.71 17.67 -25.99
C ALA A 319 -6.35 18.17 -24.67
N GLN A 320 -5.62 18.09 -23.56
CA GLN A 320 -6.09 18.63 -22.28
C GLN A 320 -6.21 20.17 -22.30
N SER A 321 -5.30 20.86 -22.98
CA SER A 321 -5.39 22.32 -23.11
C SER A 321 -6.56 22.78 -23.99
N ALA A 322 -6.91 22.00 -25.02
CA ALA A 322 -8.07 22.23 -25.88
C ALA A 322 -9.39 21.96 -25.16
N LEU A 323 -9.43 20.91 -24.31
CA LEU A 323 -10.60 20.59 -23.49
C LEU A 323 -10.83 21.64 -22.39
N ALA A 324 -9.76 22.11 -21.74
CA ALA A 324 -9.84 23.18 -20.74
C ALA A 324 -10.34 24.50 -21.33
N LYS A 325 -9.93 24.85 -22.56
CA LYS A 325 -10.47 26.02 -23.28
C LYS A 325 -11.93 25.89 -23.68
N LYS A 326 -12.41 24.67 -23.99
CA LYS A 326 -13.83 24.43 -24.26
C LYS A 326 -14.72 24.53 -23.02
N ILE A 327 -14.20 24.11 -21.84
CA ILE A 327 -14.94 24.20 -20.56
C ILE A 327 -15.01 25.64 -20.04
N GLN A 328 -14.05 26.52 -20.38
CA GLN A 328 -14.09 27.95 -20.02
C GLN A 328 -14.93 28.80 -20.97
N ALA A 329 -15.36 28.25 -22.11
CA ALA A 329 -16.16 28.92 -23.11
C ALA A 329 -17.68 28.53 -23.08
N GLN A 330 -18.06 27.66 -22.14
CA GLN A 330 -19.42 27.33 -21.73
C GLN A 330 -19.70 27.88 -20.33
#